data_c8d66f9d0f09486acc8492b2cdb7da5b
#
_entry.id   c8d66f9d0f09486acc8492b2cdb7da5b
#
_cell.length_a   1.000
_cell.length_b   1.000
_cell.length_c   1.000
_cell.angle_alpha   90.00
_cell.angle_beta   90.00
_cell.angle_gamma   90.00
#
_symmetry.space_group_name_H-M   'P 1'
#
loop_
_entity.id
_entity.type
_entity.pdbx_description
1 polymer ?
#
loop_
_entity_poly.entity_id
_entity_poly.type
_entity_poly.pdbx_seq_one_letter_code
_entity_poly.pdbx_strand_id
1 'polypeptide(L)'
;MNERYGYGDIFWARAEAFRPMTNEEVAPIHPEVENKRIVVNIARQTISCFEGNAEVHFALVSTGIRFDMYGNRTENWETPLGLRPIWRKLISVHMSGGSTGGGYDLPGVSWTSLFEGNGVAIHSTFWHNNFGEEMSHGCVNAAPEDAKWIFRWTNPVVAYDPGDLTVGMPGGTLVDVVES
;
A
#
# COMPACT_ATOMS: atom_id res chain seq x y z
N MET A 1 -14.60 6.19 10.23
CA MET A 1 -13.13 6.19 10.20
C MET A 1 -12.64 5.78 11.57
N ASN A 2 -11.86 4.71 11.65
CA ASN A 2 -11.38 4.18 12.93
C ASN A 2 -10.13 4.89 13.46
N GLU A 3 -9.52 5.77 12.68
CA GLU A 3 -8.40 6.57 13.13
C GLU A 3 -8.83 8.03 13.35
N ARG A 4 -8.43 8.54 14.51
CA ARG A 4 -8.59 9.96 14.82
C ARG A 4 -7.43 10.70 14.17
N TYR A 5 -7.76 11.71 13.44
CA TYR A 5 -6.80 12.64 12.87
C TYR A 5 -6.28 13.55 13.97
N GLY A 6 -5.04 13.34 14.38
CA GLY A 6 -4.47 14.06 15.51
C GLY A 6 -5.20 13.79 16.85
N TYR A 7 -4.75 14.44 17.90
CA TYR A 7 -5.38 14.34 19.21
C TYR A 7 -6.61 15.25 19.27
N GLY A 8 -7.78 14.65 19.00
CA GLY A 8 -9.06 15.32 19.20
C GLY A 8 -9.62 16.04 17.99
N ASP A 9 -9.01 15.94 16.82
CA ASP A 9 -9.53 16.56 15.60
C ASP A 9 -10.80 15.83 15.12
N ILE A 10 -11.89 16.61 14.99
CA ILE A 10 -13.16 16.14 14.45
C ILE A 10 -13.45 16.92 13.18
N PHE A 11 -13.57 16.20 12.08
CA PHE A 11 -13.92 16.78 10.79
C PHE A 11 -15.38 16.56 10.49
N TRP A 12 -16.03 17.60 10.01
CA TRP A 12 -17.42 17.59 9.59
C TRP A 12 -17.49 17.68 8.07
N ALA A 13 -18.30 16.83 7.48
CA ALA A 13 -18.56 16.84 6.05
C ALA A 13 -20.03 16.51 5.77
N ARG A 14 -20.48 16.82 4.57
CA ARG A 14 -21.85 16.54 4.16
C ARG A 14 -22.09 15.04 4.11
N ALA A 15 -23.15 14.56 4.75
CA ALA A 15 -23.45 13.13 4.88
C ALA A 15 -23.56 12.42 3.51
N GLU A 16 -24.11 13.11 2.51
CA GLU A 16 -24.23 12.60 1.15
C GLU A 16 -22.91 12.39 0.41
N ALA A 17 -21.81 12.96 0.92
CA ALA A 17 -20.47 12.70 0.37
C ALA A 17 -19.91 11.33 0.80
N PHE A 18 -20.60 10.62 1.70
CA PHE A 18 -20.18 9.33 2.24
C PHE A 18 -21.26 8.29 2.05
N ARG A 19 -20.84 7.06 1.92
CA ARG A 19 -21.69 5.88 2.05
C ARG A 19 -21.00 4.86 2.93
N PRO A 20 -21.73 4.00 3.65
CA PRO A 20 -21.13 2.84 4.30
C PRO A 20 -20.46 1.93 3.26
N MET A 21 -19.31 1.41 3.61
CA MET A 21 -18.69 0.30 2.88
C MET A 21 -19.40 -0.99 3.24
N THR A 22 -19.56 -1.90 2.30
CA THR A 22 -20.18 -3.20 2.57
C THR A 22 -19.14 -4.28 2.85
N ASN A 23 -19.56 -5.38 3.47
CA ASN A 23 -18.68 -6.54 3.70
C ASN A 23 -18.17 -7.16 2.39
N GLU A 24 -18.98 -7.11 1.32
CA GLU A 24 -18.61 -7.62 0.00
C GLU A 24 -17.46 -6.79 -0.62
N GLU A 25 -17.38 -5.52 -0.29
CA GLU A 25 -16.31 -4.64 -0.79
C GLU A 25 -14.94 -4.94 -0.17
N VAL A 26 -14.91 -5.63 0.97
CA VAL A 26 -13.68 -6.08 1.66
C VAL A 26 -13.51 -7.59 1.60
N ALA A 27 -14.48 -8.32 1.03
CA ALA A 27 -14.40 -9.77 0.92
C ALA A 27 -13.10 -10.22 0.24
N PRO A 28 -12.43 -11.26 0.77
CA PRO A 28 -11.17 -11.73 0.21
C PRO A 28 -11.34 -12.29 -1.20
N ILE A 29 -10.29 -12.18 -2.01
CA ILE A 29 -10.19 -12.76 -3.34
C ILE A 29 -9.33 -14.01 -3.24
N HIS A 30 -9.83 -15.14 -3.72
CA HIS A 30 -9.17 -16.46 -3.70
C HIS A 30 -8.57 -16.80 -2.33
N PRO A 31 -9.36 -16.80 -1.24
CA PRO A 31 -8.83 -17.03 0.11
C PRO A 31 -8.26 -18.43 0.31
N GLU A 32 -8.64 -19.40 -0.52
CA GLU A 32 -8.19 -20.79 -0.52
C GLU A 32 -6.78 -20.98 -1.10
N VAL A 33 -6.25 -19.98 -1.82
CA VAL A 33 -4.94 -20.07 -2.47
C VAL A 33 -3.84 -19.68 -1.49
N GLU A 34 -2.92 -20.61 -1.22
CA GLU A 34 -1.82 -20.40 -0.27
C GLU A 34 -0.56 -19.82 -0.91
N ASN A 35 -0.27 -20.17 -2.18
CA ASN A 35 0.97 -19.81 -2.88
C ASN A 35 0.87 -18.43 -3.56
N LYS A 36 0.51 -17.40 -2.79
CA LYS A 36 0.44 -16.01 -3.26
C LYS A 36 1.76 -15.30 -3.09
N ARG A 37 2.19 -14.59 -4.12
CA ARG A 37 3.42 -13.78 -4.11
C ARG A 37 3.22 -12.51 -4.93
N ILE A 38 3.76 -11.40 -4.43
CA ILE A 38 3.84 -10.13 -5.15
C ILE A 38 5.28 -9.94 -5.62
N VAL A 39 5.45 -9.44 -6.85
CA VAL A 39 6.72 -8.93 -7.37
C VAL A 39 6.54 -7.47 -7.71
N VAL A 40 7.33 -6.60 -7.09
CA VAL A 40 7.41 -5.17 -7.42
C VAL A 40 8.72 -4.94 -8.16
N ASN A 41 8.64 -4.54 -9.43
CA ASN A 41 9.81 -4.21 -10.24
C ASN A 41 10.01 -2.70 -10.26
N ILE A 42 11.04 -2.21 -9.56
CA ILE A 42 11.30 -0.77 -9.44
C ILE A 42 11.88 -0.15 -10.72
N ALA A 43 12.55 -0.92 -11.58
CA ALA A 43 13.05 -0.42 -12.85
C ALA A 43 11.92 -0.21 -13.88
N ARG A 44 10.87 -1.02 -13.80
CA ARG A 44 9.72 -0.98 -14.70
C ARG A 44 8.52 -0.26 -14.10
N GLN A 45 8.56 0.05 -12.82
CA GLN A 45 7.46 0.65 -12.07
C GLN A 45 6.17 -0.17 -12.18
N THR A 46 6.30 -1.50 -11.96
CA THR A 46 5.19 -2.46 -12.08
C THR A 46 5.03 -3.30 -10.84
N ILE A 47 3.81 -3.78 -10.63
CA ILE A 47 3.47 -4.79 -9.63
C ILE A 47 2.79 -5.96 -10.32
N SER A 48 3.24 -7.18 -10.01
CA SER A 48 2.67 -8.43 -10.49
C SER A 48 2.28 -9.32 -9.32
N CYS A 49 1.08 -9.87 -9.32
CA CYS A 49 0.57 -10.79 -8.31
C CYS A 49 0.48 -12.20 -8.90
N PHE A 50 1.03 -13.18 -8.21
CA PHE A 50 1.12 -14.56 -8.67
C PHE A 50 0.41 -15.53 -7.71
N GLU A 51 -0.30 -16.49 -8.28
CA GLU A 51 -0.78 -17.71 -7.63
C GLU A 51 0.02 -18.89 -8.20
N GLY A 52 0.97 -19.38 -7.41
CA GLY A 52 1.99 -20.28 -7.94
C GLY A 52 2.80 -19.61 -9.06
N ASN A 53 2.67 -20.14 -10.29
CA ASN A 53 3.34 -19.61 -11.48
C ASN A 53 2.41 -18.75 -12.38
N ALA A 54 1.14 -18.64 -12.05
CA ALA A 54 0.19 -17.86 -12.83
C ALA A 54 0.16 -16.41 -12.36
N GLU A 55 0.38 -15.46 -13.26
CA GLU A 55 0.14 -14.03 -13.00
C GLU A 55 -1.38 -13.79 -13.04
N VAL A 56 -1.95 -13.35 -11.93
CA VAL A 56 -3.40 -13.14 -11.78
C VAL A 56 -3.79 -11.66 -11.73
N HIS A 57 -2.82 -10.77 -11.50
CA HIS A 57 -3.01 -9.33 -11.55
C HIS A 57 -1.69 -8.64 -11.90
N PHE A 58 -1.80 -7.59 -12.72
CA PHE A 58 -0.69 -6.74 -13.14
C PHE A 58 -1.14 -5.29 -13.16
N ALA A 59 -0.28 -4.37 -12.65
CA ALA A 59 -0.55 -2.94 -12.70
C ALA A 59 0.75 -2.13 -12.81
N LEU A 60 0.63 -0.89 -13.30
CA LEU A 60 1.65 0.14 -13.12
C LEU A 60 1.53 0.72 -11.71
N VAL A 61 2.67 0.97 -11.09
CA VAL A 61 2.77 1.58 -9.76
C VAL A 61 3.77 2.73 -9.77
N SER A 62 3.88 3.43 -8.64
CA SER A 62 4.94 4.41 -8.41
C SER A 62 5.68 4.04 -7.15
N THR A 63 6.97 3.73 -7.27
CA THR A 63 7.83 3.40 -6.14
C THR A 63 8.58 4.62 -5.60
N GLY A 64 9.44 4.42 -4.62
CA GLY A 64 10.24 5.47 -4.01
C GLY A 64 11.19 6.15 -4.98
N ILE A 65 11.31 7.48 -4.88
CA ILE A 65 12.18 8.32 -5.69
C ILE A 65 13.64 8.00 -5.35
N ARG A 66 14.43 7.57 -6.33
CA ARG A 66 15.86 7.25 -6.18
C ARG A 66 16.77 8.46 -6.37
N PHE A 67 16.33 9.43 -7.17
CA PHE A 67 17.09 10.63 -7.45
C PHE A 67 16.21 11.87 -7.30
N ASP A 68 16.75 12.92 -6.69
CA ASP A 68 16.10 14.21 -6.59
C ASP A 68 16.10 14.96 -7.95
N MET A 69 15.45 16.10 -7.99
CA MET A 69 15.39 16.94 -9.21
C MET A 69 16.76 17.47 -9.67
N TYR A 70 17.79 17.36 -8.84
CA TYR A 70 19.17 17.76 -9.18
C TYR A 70 20.05 16.56 -9.57
N GLY A 71 19.49 15.35 -9.59
CA GLY A 71 20.20 14.11 -9.91
C GLY A 71 21.01 13.53 -8.75
N ASN A 72 20.84 14.01 -7.51
CA ASN A 72 21.44 13.41 -6.34
C ASN A 72 20.61 12.22 -5.87
N ARG A 73 21.28 11.17 -5.41
CA ARG A 73 20.59 10.01 -4.85
C ARG A 73 19.88 10.35 -3.54
N THR A 74 18.63 9.90 -3.42
CA THR A 74 17.82 10.08 -2.20
C THR A 74 18.00 8.87 -1.29
N GLU A 75 18.81 8.95 -0.26
CA GLU A 75 19.18 7.79 0.57
C GLU A 75 18.02 7.16 1.36
N ASN A 76 16.92 7.90 1.60
CA ASN A 76 15.85 7.48 2.49
C ASN A 76 14.48 7.29 1.81
N TRP A 77 14.40 7.49 0.50
CA TRP A 77 13.12 7.44 -0.23
C TRP A 77 13.01 6.26 -1.19
N GLU A 78 14.05 5.44 -1.28
CA GLU A 78 14.02 4.26 -2.13
C GLU A 78 13.09 3.19 -1.54
N THR A 79 12.34 2.51 -2.41
CA THR A 79 11.64 1.29 -2.01
C THR A 79 12.68 0.18 -1.77
N PRO A 80 12.78 -0.39 -0.56
CA PRO A 80 13.86 -1.31 -0.23
C PRO A 80 13.72 -2.64 -0.99
N LEU A 81 14.81 -3.07 -1.65
CA LEU A 81 14.89 -4.33 -2.37
C LEU A 81 14.80 -5.55 -1.44
N GLY A 82 14.32 -6.67 -1.98
CA GLY A 82 14.33 -7.98 -1.35
C GLY A 82 12.96 -8.47 -0.92
N LEU A 83 12.94 -9.67 -0.35
CA LEU A 83 11.72 -10.42 -0.02
C LEU A 83 11.28 -10.14 1.43
N ARG A 84 10.04 -9.73 1.59
CA ARG A 84 9.44 -9.40 2.91
C ARG A 84 7.98 -9.81 2.97
N PRO A 85 7.49 -10.31 4.12
CA PRO A 85 6.07 -10.60 4.29
C PRO A 85 5.27 -9.35 4.60
N ILE A 86 4.02 -9.32 4.17
CA ILE A 86 3.04 -8.36 4.70
C ILE A 86 2.79 -8.70 6.17
N TRP A 87 3.00 -7.72 7.06
CA TRP A 87 2.85 -7.91 8.51
C TRP A 87 1.69 -7.14 9.12
N ARG A 88 1.20 -6.09 8.44
CA ARG A 88 0.01 -5.34 8.87
C ARG A 88 -0.78 -4.85 7.67
N LYS A 89 -2.09 -4.88 7.80
CA LYS A 89 -3.00 -4.35 6.78
C LYS A 89 -4.08 -3.48 7.43
N LEU A 90 -4.35 -2.33 6.79
CA LEU A 90 -5.36 -1.37 7.25
C LEU A 90 -6.24 -0.98 6.05
N ILE A 91 -7.56 -0.97 6.25
CA ILE A 91 -8.50 -0.47 5.24
C ILE A 91 -8.26 1.01 4.97
N SER A 92 -7.92 1.77 6.02
CA SER A 92 -7.59 3.20 5.92
C SER A 92 -6.62 3.60 7.03
N VAL A 93 -5.67 4.46 6.70
CA VAL A 93 -4.68 4.99 7.64
C VAL A 93 -4.39 6.45 7.35
N HIS A 94 -4.07 7.21 8.39
CA HIS A 94 -3.43 8.52 8.26
C HIS A 94 -1.92 8.31 8.11
N MET A 95 -1.36 8.69 6.98
CA MET A 95 0.07 8.63 6.74
C MET A 95 0.69 10.01 6.87
N SER A 96 1.61 10.17 7.80
CA SER A 96 2.40 11.40 7.96
C SER A 96 3.86 11.07 8.19
N GLY A 97 4.76 11.89 7.67
CA GLY A 97 6.19 11.68 7.83
C GLY A 97 7.02 12.76 7.15
N GLY A 98 8.33 12.63 7.30
CA GLY A 98 9.29 13.61 6.78
C GLY A 98 9.51 14.78 7.71
N SER A 99 10.29 15.77 7.26
CA SER A 99 10.63 16.99 7.99
C SER A 99 10.14 18.24 7.25
N THR A 100 10.28 19.38 7.89
CA THR A 100 9.91 20.68 7.31
C THR A 100 10.54 20.88 5.92
N GLY A 101 9.69 20.98 4.89
CA GLY A 101 10.10 21.18 3.50
C GLY A 101 10.11 19.94 2.60
N GLY A 102 9.93 18.72 3.16
CA GLY A 102 9.88 17.46 2.41
C GLY A 102 8.96 16.42 3.04
N GLY A 103 8.07 16.85 3.95
CA GLY A 103 7.13 15.96 4.63
C GLY A 103 5.83 15.76 3.86
N TYR A 104 5.08 14.76 4.29
CA TYR A 104 3.73 14.47 3.81
C TYR A 104 2.77 14.28 4.99
N ASP A 105 1.51 14.61 4.74
CA ASP A 105 0.42 14.49 5.70
C ASP A 105 -0.86 14.11 4.92
N LEU A 106 -1.13 12.82 4.84
CA LEU A 106 -2.11 12.22 3.94
C LEU A 106 -3.19 11.50 4.75
N PRO A 107 -4.35 12.14 4.96
CA PRO A 107 -5.47 11.48 5.63
C PRO A 107 -6.16 10.48 4.73
N GLY A 108 -6.59 9.36 5.32
CA GLY A 108 -7.47 8.43 4.64
C GLY A 108 -6.82 7.65 3.49
N VAL A 109 -5.50 7.39 3.58
CA VAL A 109 -4.83 6.48 2.65
C VAL A 109 -5.41 5.09 2.81
N SER A 110 -6.05 4.58 1.78
CA SER A 110 -6.81 3.32 1.85
C SER A 110 -6.04 2.13 1.30
N TRP A 111 -6.52 0.93 1.66
CA TRP A 111 -6.00 -0.35 1.17
C TRP A 111 -4.50 -0.54 1.41
N THR A 112 -4.07 -0.22 2.63
CA THR A 112 -2.66 -0.22 3.03
C THR A 112 -2.21 -1.60 3.47
N SER A 113 -1.12 -2.10 2.89
CA SER A 113 -0.46 -3.37 3.21
C SER A 113 1.01 -3.13 3.51
N LEU A 114 1.38 -3.08 4.80
CA LEU A 114 2.75 -2.84 5.25
C LEU A 114 3.59 -4.12 5.14
N PHE A 115 4.77 -4.00 4.53
CA PHE A 115 5.71 -5.11 4.36
C PHE A 115 7.14 -4.81 4.86
N GLU A 116 7.43 -3.54 5.21
CA GLU A 116 8.73 -3.15 5.81
C GLU A 116 8.50 -2.40 7.12
N GLY A 117 9.40 -2.63 8.11
CA GLY A 117 9.28 -2.11 9.47
C GLY A 117 9.30 -0.59 9.60
N ASN A 118 9.87 0.11 8.61
CA ASN A 118 9.93 1.58 8.56
C ASN A 118 8.67 2.24 7.98
N GLY A 119 7.57 1.50 7.86
CA GLY A 119 6.30 2.03 7.37
C GLY A 119 6.12 1.95 5.86
N VAL A 120 6.99 1.23 5.13
CA VAL A 120 6.82 1.03 3.68
C VAL A 120 5.68 0.05 3.41
N ALA A 121 4.78 0.46 2.53
CA ALA A 121 3.54 -0.25 2.22
C ALA A 121 3.19 -0.20 0.73
N ILE A 122 2.36 -1.13 0.30
CA ILE A 122 1.53 -0.99 -0.91
C ILE A 122 0.23 -0.32 -0.47
N HIS A 123 -0.17 0.76 -1.12
CA HIS A 123 -1.41 1.47 -0.76
C HIS A 123 -2.03 2.22 -1.93
N SER A 124 -3.30 2.62 -1.79
CA SER A 124 -3.97 3.43 -2.79
C SER A 124 -3.44 4.86 -2.81
N THR A 125 -3.45 5.45 -3.99
CA THR A 125 -3.00 6.82 -4.21
C THR A 125 -4.07 7.59 -4.98
N PHE A 126 -4.59 8.65 -4.37
CA PHE A 126 -5.63 9.50 -4.94
C PHE A 126 -5.12 10.89 -5.34
N TRP A 127 -3.87 11.24 -4.99
CA TRP A 127 -3.29 12.57 -5.17
C TRP A 127 -2.43 12.71 -6.43
N HIS A 128 -2.14 11.63 -7.14
CA HIS A 128 -1.47 11.65 -8.43
C HIS A 128 -1.92 10.49 -9.32
N ASN A 129 -1.59 10.58 -10.60
CA ASN A 129 -1.93 9.59 -11.62
C ASN A 129 -0.71 9.17 -12.47
N ASN A 130 0.50 9.40 -11.93
CA ASN A 130 1.77 9.19 -12.62
C ASN A 130 2.30 7.76 -12.42
N PHE A 131 1.42 6.76 -12.49
CA PHE A 131 1.84 5.37 -12.39
C PHE A 131 2.74 4.98 -13.56
N GLY A 132 3.86 4.33 -13.26
CA GLY A 132 4.96 4.08 -14.18
C GLY A 132 6.19 4.95 -13.93
N GLU A 133 6.09 5.92 -13.02
CA GLU A 133 7.17 6.83 -12.60
C GLU A 133 7.40 6.76 -11.08
N GLU A 134 8.62 7.04 -10.64
CA GLU A 134 8.96 7.12 -9.22
C GLU A 134 8.35 8.39 -8.60
N MET A 135 7.51 8.25 -7.58
CA MET A 135 6.75 9.38 -7.00
C MET A 135 6.70 9.37 -5.47
N SER A 136 7.13 8.29 -4.81
CA SER A 136 6.89 8.11 -3.37
C SER A 136 8.15 8.34 -2.51
N HIS A 137 7.97 8.30 -1.20
CA HIS A 137 9.04 8.31 -0.20
C HIS A 137 9.35 6.89 0.33
N GLY A 138 9.23 5.88 -0.54
CA GLY A 138 9.53 4.48 -0.24
C GLY A 138 8.35 3.52 -0.42
N CYS A 139 7.13 3.98 -0.29
CA CYS A 139 5.94 3.16 -0.52
C CYS A 139 5.75 2.79 -2.00
N VAL A 140 4.92 1.80 -2.24
CA VAL A 140 4.44 1.40 -3.56
C VAL A 140 3.04 1.98 -3.75
N ASN A 141 2.97 3.10 -4.47
CA ASN A 141 1.74 3.78 -4.79
C ASN A 141 1.02 3.05 -5.92
N ALA A 142 -0.21 2.62 -5.70
CA ALA A 142 -1.05 1.96 -6.71
C ALA A 142 -2.34 2.76 -6.96
N ALA A 143 -2.93 2.59 -8.13
CA ALA A 143 -4.25 3.13 -8.40
C ALA A 143 -5.27 2.57 -7.40
N PRO A 144 -6.32 3.31 -7.02
CA PRO A 144 -7.25 2.88 -5.97
C PRO A 144 -7.87 1.50 -6.21
N GLU A 145 -8.18 1.17 -7.45
CA GLU A 145 -8.77 -0.12 -7.82
C GLU A 145 -7.76 -1.26 -7.69
N ASP A 146 -6.51 -1.04 -8.11
CA ASP A 146 -5.43 -2.02 -8.02
C ASP A 146 -5.05 -2.26 -6.55
N ALA A 147 -4.91 -1.19 -5.76
CA ALA A 147 -4.63 -1.29 -4.34
C ALA A 147 -5.73 -2.05 -3.59
N LYS A 148 -7.01 -1.78 -3.92
CA LYS A 148 -8.17 -2.50 -3.37
C LYS A 148 -8.13 -3.98 -3.73
N TRP A 149 -7.84 -4.30 -4.98
CA TRP A 149 -7.73 -5.68 -5.44
C TRP A 149 -6.61 -6.41 -4.71
N ILE A 150 -5.40 -5.84 -4.67
CA ILE A 150 -4.22 -6.39 -4.00
C ILE A 150 -4.49 -6.59 -2.51
N PHE A 151 -5.10 -5.60 -1.84
CA PHE A 151 -5.46 -5.69 -0.43
C PHE A 151 -6.40 -6.87 -0.15
N ARG A 152 -7.44 -7.05 -0.95
CA ARG A 152 -8.40 -8.14 -0.79
C ARG A 152 -7.83 -9.52 -1.11
N TRP A 153 -6.87 -9.56 -2.04
CA TRP A 153 -6.25 -10.81 -2.49
C TRP A 153 -5.13 -11.28 -1.56
N THR A 154 -4.39 -10.39 -0.92
CA THR A 154 -3.26 -10.74 -0.05
C THR A 154 -3.69 -11.26 1.33
N ASN A 155 -2.86 -12.12 1.92
CA ASN A 155 -2.92 -12.48 3.33
C ASN A 155 -2.09 -11.48 4.18
N PRO A 156 -2.49 -11.25 5.47
CA PRO A 156 -3.68 -11.79 6.13
C PRO A 156 -4.98 -11.17 5.60
N VAL A 157 -6.08 -11.91 5.71
CA VAL A 157 -7.42 -11.39 5.42
C VAL A 157 -7.83 -10.44 6.53
N VAL A 158 -8.33 -9.26 6.16
CA VAL A 158 -8.77 -8.23 7.11
C VAL A 158 -10.29 -8.11 7.06
N ALA A 159 -10.94 -8.26 8.21
CA ALA A 159 -12.36 -8.00 8.33
C ALA A 159 -12.66 -6.49 8.26
N TYR A 160 -13.88 -6.14 7.83
CA TYR A 160 -14.31 -4.74 7.79
C TYR A 160 -14.19 -4.03 9.15
N ASP A 161 -14.53 -4.73 10.21
CA ASP A 161 -14.37 -4.27 11.59
C ASP A 161 -13.43 -5.24 12.34
N PRO A 162 -12.29 -4.80 12.86
CA PRO A 162 -11.85 -3.41 13.05
C PRO A 162 -11.20 -2.73 11.83
N GLY A 163 -11.01 -3.44 10.70
CA GLY A 163 -10.38 -2.86 9.50
C GLY A 163 -8.86 -2.68 9.60
N ASP A 164 -8.25 -3.25 10.62
CA ASP A 164 -6.81 -3.26 10.93
C ASP A 164 -6.42 -4.61 11.49
N LEU A 165 -5.36 -5.20 10.95
CA LEU A 165 -4.83 -6.47 11.43
C LEU A 165 -3.30 -6.49 11.36
N THR A 166 -2.66 -6.71 12.49
CA THR A 166 -1.23 -6.98 12.61
C THR A 166 -0.99 -8.46 12.88
N VAL A 167 -0.04 -9.06 12.19
CA VAL A 167 0.35 -10.47 12.40
C VAL A 167 1.84 -10.58 12.71
N GLY A 168 2.18 -11.58 13.53
CA GLY A 168 3.58 -11.94 13.78
C GLY A 168 4.18 -12.74 12.63
N MET A 169 5.50 -13.02 12.72
CA MET A 169 6.18 -13.90 11.76
C MET A 169 5.56 -15.32 11.78
N PRO A 170 5.45 -15.95 10.59
CA PRO A 170 6.08 -15.64 9.31
C PRO A 170 5.42 -14.53 8.48
N GLY A 171 4.37 -13.89 8.97
CA GLY A 171 3.65 -12.86 8.26
C GLY A 171 2.63 -13.39 7.25
N GLY A 172 2.20 -12.53 6.34
CA GLY A 172 1.25 -12.82 5.27
C GLY A 172 1.91 -13.07 3.91
N THR A 173 1.26 -12.62 2.85
CA THR A 173 1.76 -12.73 1.47
C THR A 173 3.13 -12.08 1.34
N LEU A 174 4.04 -12.77 0.64
CA LEU A 174 5.38 -12.27 0.37
C LEU A 174 5.40 -11.20 -0.72
N VAL A 175 6.12 -10.14 -0.47
CA VAL A 175 6.43 -9.06 -1.42
C VAL A 175 7.91 -9.12 -1.74
N ASP A 176 8.22 -9.35 -3.00
CA ASP A 176 9.58 -9.38 -3.55
C ASP A 176 9.82 -8.10 -4.36
N VAL A 177 10.67 -7.23 -3.84
CA VAL A 177 11.03 -5.99 -4.53
C VAL A 177 12.32 -6.21 -5.28
N VAL A 178 12.26 -6.08 -6.61
CA VAL A 178 13.36 -6.35 -7.53
C VAL A 178 13.69 -5.16 -8.42
N GLU A 179 14.92 -5.09 -8.90
CA GLU A 179 15.37 -4.00 -9.79
C GLU A 179 15.41 -4.43 -11.28
N SER A 180 15.30 -5.73 -11.58
CA SER A 180 15.44 -6.26 -12.96
C SER A 180 14.45 -7.38 -13.24
#